data_9a1d4d0d17b378f4c02124b77dc4859b
#
_entry.id   9a1d4d0d17b378f4c02124b77dc4859b
#
_cell.length_a   1.000
_cell.length_b   1.000
_cell.length_c   1.000
_cell.angle_alpha   90.00
_cell.angle_beta   90.00
_cell.angle_gamma   90.00
#
_symmetry.space_group_name_H-M   'P 1'
#
loop_
_entity.id
_entity.type
_entity.pdbx_description
1 polymer ?
#
loop_
_entity_poly.entity_id
_entity_poly.type
_entity_poly.pdbx_seq_one_letter_code
_entity_poly.pdbx_strand_id
1 'polypeptide(L)'
;MYTVTKRIEVSGSHVLNLPYESKCSNLHGHNWIINVTLKSETLDENGMILDFTKIKEIVNQLDHAHINNIVPFNPTAENMAKWLCDKIPYCVKVSVQETEGNVAIYEK
;
A
#
# COMPACT_ATOMS: atom_id res chain seq x y z
N MET A 1 -8.66 18.87 -13.34
CA MET A 1 -7.91 17.85 -12.56
C MET A 1 -8.86 17.03 -11.69
N TYR A 2 -8.86 15.74 -11.89
CA TYR A 2 -9.66 14.81 -11.08
C TYR A 2 -8.78 14.14 -10.04
N THR A 3 -9.34 13.87 -8.89
CA THR A 3 -8.69 13.12 -7.81
C THR A 3 -9.65 12.07 -7.30
N VAL A 4 -9.18 10.83 -7.21
CA VAL A 4 -9.94 9.75 -6.59
C VAL A 4 -9.11 9.13 -5.46
N THR A 5 -9.80 8.66 -4.44
CA THR A 5 -9.17 8.00 -3.30
C THR A 5 -9.90 6.68 -3.04
N LYS A 6 -9.12 5.63 -2.81
CA LYS A 6 -9.62 4.31 -2.46
C LYS A 6 -9.00 3.87 -1.15
N ARG A 7 -9.84 3.49 -0.17
CA ARG A 7 -9.40 2.90 1.09
C ARG A 7 -9.57 1.39 1.02
N ILE A 8 -8.52 0.65 1.35
CA ILE A 8 -8.53 -0.82 1.34
C ILE A 8 -7.89 -1.29 2.65
N GLU A 9 -8.50 -2.27 3.29
CA GLU A 9 -7.93 -2.94 4.45
C GLU A 9 -7.45 -4.33 4.04
N VAL A 10 -6.23 -4.67 4.41
CA VAL A 10 -5.64 -5.99 4.17
C VAL A 10 -5.07 -6.53 5.47
N SER A 11 -5.14 -7.86 5.63
CA SER A 11 -4.52 -8.57 6.76
C SER A 11 -3.27 -9.26 6.25
N GLY A 12 -2.12 -8.90 6.78
CA GLY A 12 -0.87 -9.48 6.32
C GLY A 12 0.18 -9.53 7.42
N SER A 13 1.02 -10.55 7.37
CA SER A 13 2.14 -10.70 8.29
C SER A 13 3.43 -10.21 7.65
N HIS A 14 4.36 -9.79 8.49
CA HIS A 14 5.70 -9.44 8.04
C HIS A 14 6.73 -9.65 9.14
N VAL A 15 7.98 -9.67 8.71
CA VAL A 15 9.16 -9.66 9.57
C VAL A 15 10.07 -8.56 9.05
N LEU A 16 10.55 -7.70 9.94
CA LEU A 16 11.54 -6.69 9.57
C LEU A 16 12.94 -7.22 9.81
N ASN A 17 13.80 -7.09 8.81
CA ASN A 17 15.21 -7.39 8.92
C ASN A 17 15.95 -6.13 9.38
N LEU A 18 16.35 -6.12 10.66
CA LEU A 18 16.96 -4.96 11.30
C LEU A 18 18.35 -5.32 11.85
N PRO A 19 19.32 -4.37 11.84
CA PRO A 19 20.66 -4.59 12.39
C PRO A 19 20.72 -4.46 13.91
N TYR A 20 19.57 -4.35 14.57
CA TYR A 20 19.44 -4.24 16.03
C TYR A 20 18.28 -5.11 16.51
N GLU A 21 18.27 -5.40 17.81
CA GLU A 21 17.20 -6.21 18.41
C GLU A 21 15.90 -5.41 18.49
N SER A 22 14.81 -6.00 18.00
CA SER A 22 13.49 -5.37 17.98
C SER A 22 12.41 -6.42 17.93
N LYS A 23 11.24 -6.12 18.52
CA LYS A 23 10.04 -6.94 18.37
C LYS A 23 9.61 -7.06 16.91
N CYS A 24 9.91 -6.06 16.08
CA CYS A 24 9.58 -6.07 14.66
C CYS A 24 10.35 -7.12 13.87
N SER A 25 11.43 -7.67 14.43
CA SER A 25 12.18 -8.78 13.86
C SER A 25 11.50 -10.13 14.08
N ASN A 26 10.45 -10.18 14.89
CA ASN A 26 9.65 -11.38 15.08
C ASN A 26 8.49 -11.40 14.10
N LEU A 27 8.05 -12.59 13.72
CA LEU A 27 6.86 -12.73 12.87
C LEU A 27 5.64 -12.16 13.57
N HIS A 28 4.96 -11.24 12.93
CA HIS A 28 3.73 -10.64 13.44
C HIS A 28 2.86 -10.16 12.27
N GLY A 29 1.60 -9.87 12.55
CA GLY A 29 0.65 -9.44 11.56
C GLY A 29 -0.10 -8.17 11.98
N HIS A 30 -0.64 -7.50 10.98
CA HIS A 30 -1.44 -6.30 11.14
C HIS A 30 -2.63 -6.32 10.21
N ASN A 31 -3.65 -5.54 10.55
CA ASN A 31 -4.71 -5.15 9.64
C ASN A 31 -4.31 -3.79 9.06
N TRP A 32 -3.69 -3.83 7.90
CA TRP A 32 -3.16 -2.64 7.24
C TRP A 32 -4.28 -1.85 6.61
N ILE A 33 -4.33 -0.55 6.87
CA ILE A 33 -5.26 0.36 6.21
C ILE A 33 -4.48 1.17 5.18
N ILE A 34 -4.85 0.98 3.93
CA ILE A 34 -4.13 1.56 2.80
C ILE A 34 -5.06 2.51 2.06
N ASN A 35 -4.65 3.77 1.93
CA ASN A 35 -5.36 4.77 1.16
C ASN A 35 -4.54 5.14 -0.07
N VAL A 36 -5.16 4.98 -1.23
CA VAL A 36 -4.53 5.23 -2.54
C VAL A 36 -5.17 6.45 -3.16
N THR A 37 -4.35 7.41 -3.58
CA THR A 37 -4.82 8.63 -4.25
C THR A 37 -4.29 8.67 -5.67
N LEU A 38 -5.21 8.78 -6.63
CA LEU A 38 -4.92 8.95 -8.04
C LEU A 38 -5.30 10.35 -8.50
N LYS A 39 -4.55 10.89 -9.46
CA LYS A 39 -4.88 12.16 -10.10
C LYS A 39 -4.72 12.05 -11.60
N SER A 40 -5.60 12.72 -12.34
CA SER A 40 -5.51 12.85 -13.80
C SER A 40 -6.29 14.07 -14.27
N GLU A 41 -5.79 14.72 -15.30
CA GLU A 41 -6.52 15.83 -15.95
C GLU A 41 -7.66 15.34 -16.82
N THR A 42 -7.61 14.07 -17.23
CA THR A 42 -8.59 13.46 -18.13
C THR A 42 -9.15 12.18 -17.55
N LEU A 43 -10.29 11.79 -18.07
CA LEU A 43 -10.93 10.50 -17.76
C LEU A 43 -10.88 9.60 -18.99
N ASP A 44 -11.02 8.30 -18.78
CA ASP A 44 -11.16 7.35 -19.88
C ASP A 44 -12.57 7.44 -20.50
N GLU A 45 -12.84 6.58 -21.48
CA GLU A 45 -14.11 6.53 -22.21
C GLU A 45 -15.31 6.17 -21.31
N ASN A 46 -15.04 5.58 -20.13
CA ASN A 46 -16.07 5.21 -19.16
C ASN A 46 -16.24 6.24 -18.04
N GLY A 47 -15.50 7.33 -18.09
CA GLY A 47 -15.58 8.40 -17.10
C GLY A 47 -14.77 8.13 -15.85
N MET A 48 -13.72 7.32 -15.93
CA MET A 48 -12.88 6.95 -14.78
C MET A 48 -11.41 7.34 -15.02
N ILE A 49 -10.69 7.64 -13.93
CA ILE A 49 -9.23 7.70 -13.99
C ILE A 49 -8.69 6.28 -14.15
N LEU A 50 -9.18 5.40 -13.29
CA LEU A 50 -8.86 3.98 -13.27
C LEU A 50 -9.99 3.27 -12.53
N ASP A 51 -10.35 2.09 -13.00
CA ASP A 51 -11.34 1.26 -12.32
C ASP A 51 -10.83 0.91 -10.91
N PHE A 52 -11.65 1.12 -9.89
CA PHE A 52 -11.31 0.80 -8.51
C PHE A 52 -10.94 -0.66 -8.31
N THR A 53 -11.49 -1.56 -9.14
CA THR A 53 -11.14 -2.99 -9.07
C THR A 53 -9.67 -3.24 -9.40
N LYS A 54 -9.07 -2.43 -10.25
CA LYS A 54 -7.64 -2.52 -10.57
C LYS A 54 -6.77 -2.12 -9.39
N ILE A 55 -7.18 -1.08 -8.67
CA ILE A 55 -6.48 -0.68 -7.44
C ILE A 55 -6.56 -1.82 -6.43
N LYS A 56 -7.75 -2.37 -6.25
CA LYS A 56 -7.99 -3.47 -5.31
C LYS A 56 -7.17 -4.71 -5.65
N GLU A 57 -7.07 -5.09 -6.92
CA GLU A 57 -6.27 -6.23 -7.36
C GLU A 57 -4.80 -6.07 -6.95
N ILE A 58 -4.25 -4.89 -7.13
CA ILE A 58 -2.84 -4.63 -6.81
C ILE A 58 -2.62 -4.68 -5.30
N VAL A 59 -3.47 -4.00 -4.53
CA VAL A 59 -3.32 -3.94 -3.07
C VAL A 59 -3.61 -5.30 -2.43
N ASN A 60 -4.58 -6.04 -2.94
CA ASN A 60 -4.98 -7.34 -2.37
C ASN A 60 -3.95 -8.44 -2.55
N GLN A 61 -2.87 -8.22 -3.32
CA GLN A 61 -1.75 -9.14 -3.30
C GLN A 61 -1.16 -9.32 -1.90
N LEU A 62 -1.32 -8.32 -1.05
CA LEU A 62 -0.83 -8.33 0.32
C LEU A 62 -1.80 -8.96 1.31
N ASP A 63 -3.07 -9.17 0.89
CA ASP A 63 -4.11 -9.67 1.78
C ASP A 63 -3.97 -11.16 2.04
N HIS A 64 -4.10 -11.56 3.30
CA HIS A 64 -3.94 -12.94 3.74
C HIS A 64 -2.59 -13.55 3.30
N ALA A 65 -1.55 -12.73 3.30
CA ALA A 65 -0.23 -13.11 2.82
C ALA A 65 0.85 -12.79 3.85
N HIS A 66 1.97 -13.50 3.72
CA HIS A 66 3.21 -13.09 4.35
C HIS A 66 3.91 -12.12 3.41
N ILE A 67 3.93 -10.86 3.78
CA ILE A 67 4.33 -9.76 2.88
C ILE A 67 5.78 -9.93 2.39
N ASN A 68 6.66 -10.49 3.21
CA ASN A 68 8.04 -10.79 2.82
C ASN A 68 8.13 -11.68 1.58
N ASN A 69 7.13 -12.51 1.31
CA ASN A 69 7.09 -13.37 0.12
C ASN A 69 6.64 -12.63 -1.13
N ILE A 70 6.03 -11.46 -0.98
CA ILE A 70 5.45 -10.68 -2.09
C ILE A 70 6.43 -9.60 -2.55
N VAL A 71 7.12 -8.95 -1.61
CA VAL A 71 8.00 -7.81 -1.90
C VAL A 71 9.47 -8.20 -1.75
N PRO A 72 10.36 -7.66 -2.60
CA PRO A 72 11.79 -8.01 -2.58
C PRO A 72 12.64 -7.12 -1.65
N PHE A 73 12.03 -6.44 -0.71
CA PHE A 73 12.69 -5.49 0.19
C PHE A 73 12.19 -5.69 1.62
N ASN A 74 12.82 -4.97 2.56
CA ASN A 74 12.38 -4.94 3.95
C ASN A 74 10.98 -4.32 4.01
N PRO A 75 9.92 -5.06 4.42
CA PRO A 75 8.53 -4.62 4.29
C PRO A 75 8.10 -3.66 5.40
N THR A 76 8.75 -2.52 5.48
CA THR A 76 8.33 -1.39 6.30
C THR A 76 7.10 -0.73 5.67
N ALA A 77 6.33 -0.02 6.47
CA ALA A 77 5.18 0.74 5.96
C ALA A 77 5.62 1.75 4.89
N GLU A 78 6.78 2.38 5.07
CA GLU A 78 7.36 3.32 4.12
C GLU A 78 7.65 2.68 2.78
N ASN A 79 8.35 1.54 2.79
CA ASN A 79 8.69 0.82 1.56
C ASN A 79 7.46 0.26 0.86
N MET A 80 6.49 -0.21 1.63
CA MET A 80 5.22 -0.69 1.08
C MET A 80 4.43 0.44 0.41
N ALA A 81 4.39 1.62 1.01
CA ALA A 81 3.69 2.77 0.44
C ALA A 81 4.28 3.15 -0.92
N LYS A 82 5.60 3.22 -1.02
CA LYS A 82 6.29 3.54 -2.28
C LYS A 82 6.04 2.45 -3.33
N TRP A 83 6.17 1.19 -2.95
CA TRP A 83 5.98 0.06 -3.86
C TRP A 83 4.57 0.04 -4.45
N LEU A 84 3.55 0.26 -3.63
CA LEU A 84 2.17 0.33 -4.10
C LEU A 84 1.97 1.54 -5.03
N CYS A 85 2.48 2.69 -4.65
CA CYS A 85 2.34 3.91 -5.46
C CYS A 85 2.99 3.74 -6.83
N ASP A 86 4.14 3.06 -6.89
CA ASP A 86 4.84 2.83 -8.16
C ASP A 86 4.13 1.81 -9.05
N LYS A 87 3.37 0.88 -8.47
CA LYS A 87 2.64 -0.15 -9.22
C LYS A 87 1.27 0.30 -9.73
N ILE A 88 0.66 1.26 -9.08
CA ILE A 88 -0.72 1.67 -9.41
C ILE A 88 -0.66 2.81 -10.42
N PRO A 89 -1.28 2.64 -11.61
CA PRO A 89 -1.33 3.72 -12.61
C PRO A 89 -1.99 4.99 -12.05
N TYR A 90 -1.48 6.14 -12.44
CA TYR A 90 -1.96 7.47 -12.04
C TYR A 90 -1.83 7.77 -10.54
N CYS A 91 -1.20 6.88 -9.79
CA CYS A 91 -1.06 7.07 -8.35
C CYS A 91 -0.05 8.17 -8.04
N VAL A 92 -0.44 9.09 -7.16
CA VAL A 92 0.42 10.19 -6.72
C VAL A 92 0.77 10.08 -5.24
N LYS A 93 -0.01 9.29 -4.48
CA LYS A 93 0.15 9.19 -3.03
C LYS A 93 -0.44 7.90 -2.52
N VAL A 94 0.27 7.25 -1.60
CA VAL A 94 -0.24 6.12 -0.83
C VAL A 94 0.08 6.33 0.64
N SER A 95 -0.92 6.16 1.50
CA SER A 95 -0.69 6.05 2.93
C SER A 95 -0.89 4.60 3.37
N VAL A 96 -0.01 4.14 4.25
CA VAL A 96 -0.06 2.79 4.83
C VAL A 96 -0.09 2.94 6.34
N GLN A 97 -1.20 2.55 6.95
CA GLN A 97 -1.33 2.49 8.39
C GLN A 97 -1.06 1.06 8.85
N GLU A 98 0.00 0.88 9.61
CA GLU A 98 0.35 -0.42 10.21
C GLU A 98 -0.56 -0.73 11.39
N THR A 99 -0.65 0.22 12.32
CA THR A 99 -1.53 0.20 13.49
C THR A 99 -2.04 1.62 13.71
N GLU A 100 -3.06 1.78 14.56
CA GLU A 100 -3.56 3.11 14.87
C GLU A 100 -2.44 4.02 15.36
N GLY A 101 -2.32 5.19 14.73
CA GLY A 101 -1.28 6.18 15.06
C GLY A 101 0.06 5.97 14.38
N ASN A 102 0.25 4.87 13.63
CA ASN A 102 1.49 4.56 12.92
C ASN A 102 1.22 4.50 11.42
N VAL A 103 1.41 5.62 10.76
CA VAL A 103 1.10 5.80 9.34
C VAL A 103 2.33 6.29 8.58
N ALA A 104 2.63 5.64 7.48
CA ALA A 104 3.64 6.11 6.53
C ALA A 104 2.93 6.61 5.27
N ILE A 105 3.43 7.70 4.70
CA ILE A 105 2.90 8.28 3.46
C ILE A 105 4.04 8.42 2.48
N TYR A 106 3.83 7.90 1.26
CA TYR A 106 4.68 8.18 0.13
C TYR A 106 3.91 9.02 -0.87
N GLU A 107 4.52 10.12 -1.31
CA GLU A 107 3.93 11.05 -2.28
C GLU A 107 4.95 11.34 -3.37
N LYS A 108 4.53 11.23 -4.62
CA LYS A 108 5.38 11.57 -5.77
C LYS A 108 5.54 13.06 -5.93
#